data_88e37aa5bb40104e646ee2eaa897c808
#
_entry.id   88e37aa5bb40104e646ee2eaa897c808
#
_cell.length_a   1.000
_cell.length_b   1.000
_cell.length_c   1.000
_cell.angle_alpha   90.00
_cell.angle_beta   90.00
_cell.angle_gamma   90.00
#
_symmetry.space_group_name_H-M   'P 1'
#
loop_
_entity.id
_entity.type
_entity.pdbx_description
1 polymer ?
#
loop_
_entity_poly.entity_id
_entity_poly.type
_entity_poly.pdbx_seq_one_letter_code
_entity_poly.pdbx_strand_id
1 'polypeptide(L)'
;GSQLAGALHQHRANFDMQDFAQQMRFRDAGLSDDPDYTGAKISPYHYASRDADASTAYFSVSGWMDGGGYSTGTIQRHRWLKNPDNHLMLGPWDHGARGHVSPWRASNEAQQPYVGAAVLRFFDKHLMARKTAIENEKAVHYYTMGAETWKSVDSWPPAADELSLYAAPDHNLSDGAP
;
A
#
# COMPACT_ATOMS: atom_id res chain seq x y z
N GLY A 1 -38.91 4.42 6.92
CA GLY A 1 -39.51 3.87 8.08
C GLY A 1 -38.76 4.17 9.36
N SER A 2 -39.26 3.68 10.49
CA SER A 2 -38.75 3.93 11.84
C SER A 2 -37.27 3.55 12.04
N GLN A 3 -36.80 2.48 11.37
CA GLN A 3 -35.38 2.04 11.45
C GLN A 3 -34.43 3.09 10.87
N LEU A 4 -34.76 3.68 9.73
CA LEU A 4 -33.95 4.73 9.13
C LEU A 4 -33.90 5.98 10.03
N ALA A 5 -35.05 6.38 10.57
CA ALA A 5 -35.11 7.52 11.50
C ALA A 5 -34.29 7.25 12.77
N GLY A 6 -34.34 6.03 13.30
CA GLY A 6 -33.51 5.61 14.43
C GLY A 6 -32.03 5.64 14.11
N ALA A 7 -31.61 5.10 12.95
CA ALA A 7 -30.22 5.14 12.51
C ALA A 7 -29.71 6.57 12.33
N LEU A 8 -30.47 7.45 11.67
CA LEU A 8 -30.11 8.85 11.49
C LEU A 8 -30.00 9.60 12.84
N HIS A 9 -30.85 9.27 13.81
CA HIS A 9 -30.76 9.84 15.16
C HIS A 9 -29.48 9.40 15.87
N GLN A 10 -29.13 8.11 15.79
CA GLN A 10 -27.88 7.59 16.36
C GLN A 10 -26.65 8.20 15.70
N HIS A 11 -26.66 8.33 14.37
CA HIS A 11 -25.53 8.91 13.63
C HIS A 11 -25.26 10.38 13.98
N ARG A 12 -26.26 11.14 14.42
CA ARG A 12 -26.07 12.52 14.88
C ARG A 12 -25.26 12.63 16.17
N ALA A 13 -25.20 11.55 16.95
CA ALA A 13 -24.43 11.47 18.18
C ALA A 13 -23.00 10.94 17.95
N ASN A 14 -22.67 10.51 16.72
CA ASN A 14 -21.31 10.08 16.39
C ASN A 14 -20.37 11.30 16.41
N PHE A 15 -19.13 11.06 16.82
CA PHE A 15 -18.12 12.11 16.75
C PHE A 15 -17.78 12.43 15.29
N ASP A 16 -17.41 13.67 15.03
CA ASP A 16 -17.02 14.12 13.70
C ASP A 16 -15.58 13.70 13.42
N MET A 17 -15.39 12.79 12.47
CA MET A 17 -14.08 12.30 12.05
C MET A 17 -13.21 13.41 11.46
N GLN A 18 -13.81 14.41 10.83
CA GLN A 18 -13.06 15.49 10.20
C GLN A 18 -12.52 16.46 11.25
N ASP A 19 -13.36 16.86 12.20
CA ASP A 19 -12.95 17.69 13.33
C ASP A 19 -11.88 16.99 14.16
N PHE A 20 -12.05 15.70 14.36
CA PHE A 20 -11.06 14.85 15.02
C PHE A 20 -9.72 14.85 14.28
N ALA A 21 -9.71 14.59 12.97
CA ALA A 21 -8.49 14.52 12.15
C ALA A 21 -7.74 15.85 12.12
N GLN A 22 -8.45 16.98 12.17
CA GLN A 22 -7.86 18.32 12.21
C GLN A 22 -7.07 18.61 13.50
N GLN A 23 -7.38 17.94 14.60
CA GLN A 23 -6.65 18.07 15.87
C GLN A 23 -5.30 17.35 15.83
N MET A 24 -5.15 16.32 14.99
CA MET A 24 -3.92 15.53 14.85
C MET A 24 -2.93 16.19 13.90
N ARG A 25 -2.18 17.18 14.38
CA ARG A 25 -1.16 17.88 13.59
C ARG A 25 0.09 17.05 13.34
N PHE A 26 0.39 16.15 14.26
CA PHE A 26 1.56 15.28 14.20
C PHE A 26 1.12 13.82 14.38
N ARG A 27 1.91 12.91 13.87
CA ARG A 27 1.64 11.49 13.88
C ARG A 27 1.51 10.90 15.30
N ASP A 28 2.23 11.46 16.24
CA ASP A 28 2.29 11.10 17.65
C ASP A 28 1.44 12.01 18.55
N ALA A 29 0.75 12.98 17.97
CA ALA A 29 -0.17 13.82 18.73
C ALA A 29 -1.36 12.98 19.20
N GLY A 30 -1.62 13.00 20.50
CA GLY A 30 -2.83 12.43 21.10
C GLY A 30 -4.03 13.36 20.96
N LEU A 31 -5.21 12.84 21.22
CA LEU A 31 -6.41 13.65 21.33
C LEU A 31 -6.47 14.40 22.66
N SER A 32 -7.23 15.50 22.68
CA SER A 32 -7.48 16.25 23.92
C SER A 32 -8.08 15.39 25.03
N ASP A 33 -8.99 14.48 24.67
CA ASP A 33 -9.75 13.64 25.59
C ASP A 33 -9.11 12.26 25.80
N ASP A 34 -8.21 11.85 24.92
CA ASP A 34 -7.45 10.61 25.01
C ASP A 34 -6.03 10.82 24.44
N PRO A 35 -5.08 11.28 25.28
CA PRO A 35 -3.70 11.50 24.84
C PRO A 35 -3.00 10.24 24.32
N ASP A 36 -3.47 9.07 24.71
CA ASP A 36 -2.94 7.79 24.27
C ASP A 36 -3.43 7.36 22.88
N TYR A 37 -4.50 7.95 22.39
CA TYR A 37 -5.03 7.70 21.05
C TYR A 37 -4.32 8.58 20.02
N THR A 38 -3.35 8.02 19.34
CA THR A 38 -2.52 8.73 18.36
C THR A 38 -2.65 8.13 16.95
N GLY A 39 -2.40 8.94 15.92
CA GLY A 39 -2.35 8.45 14.53
C GLY A 39 -1.31 7.33 14.35
N ALA A 40 -0.22 7.35 15.11
CA ALA A 40 0.77 6.28 15.11
C ALA A 40 0.17 4.96 15.61
N LYS A 41 -0.55 4.95 16.73
CA LYS A 41 -1.11 3.73 17.34
C LYS A 41 -2.18 3.05 16.50
N ILE A 42 -2.95 3.80 15.71
CA ILE A 42 -3.94 3.23 14.78
C ILE A 42 -3.35 2.77 13.46
N SER A 43 -2.10 3.12 13.19
CA SER A 43 -1.41 2.71 11.97
C SER A 43 -0.83 1.29 12.11
N PRO A 44 -0.92 0.44 11.09
CA PRO A 44 -0.22 -0.85 11.05
C PRO A 44 1.30 -0.72 11.30
N TYR A 45 1.87 0.44 10.99
CA TYR A 45 3.27 0.76 11.25
C TYR A 45 3.67 0.62 12.74
N HIS A 46 2.77 0.95 13.64
CA HIS A 46 3.00 0.81 15.09
C HIS A 46 3.36 -0.63 15.49
N TYR A 47 2.83 -1.59 14.74
CA TYR A 47 3.01 -3.02 15.00
C TYR A 47 4.11 -3.65 14.16
N ALA A 48 4.81 -2.87 13.33
CA ALA A 48 5.78 -3.37 12.36
C ALA A 48 6.87 -4.26 12.98
N SER A 49 7.41 -3.89 14.16
CA SER A 49 8.44 -4.68 14.84
C SER A 49 7.92 -6.03 15.34
N ARG A 50 6.69 -6.07 15.82
CA ARG A 50 6.00 -7.30 16.25
C ARG A 50 5.68 -8.21 15.07
N ASP A 51 5.20 -7.62 13.99
CA ASP A 51 4.70 -8.36 12.83
C ASP A 51 5.85 -8.76 11.88
N ALA A 52 7.04 -8.15 12.02
CA ALA A 52 8.19 -8.43 11.17
C ALA A 52 8.61 -9.91 11.16
N ASP A 53 8.52 -10.58 12.29
CA ASP A 53 8.90 -11.98 12.47
C ASP A 53 7.70 -12.95 12.42
N ALA A 54 6.52 -12.46 12.01
CA ALA A 54 5.34 -13.30 11.88
C ALA A 54 5.54 -14.39 10.81
N SER A 55 5.09 -15.61 11.13
CA SER A 55 5.11 -16.73 10.18
C SER A 55 3.98 -16.68 9.15
N THR A 56 3.08 -15.71 9.27
CA THR A 56 1.96 -15.52 8.35
C THR A 56 2.46 -15.11 6.97
N ALA A 57 1.98 -15.82 5.94
CA ALA A 57 2.21 -15.42 4.56
C ALA A 57 1.39 -14.17 4.20
N TYR A 58 1.96 -13.25 3.43
CA TYR A 58 1.32 -12.02 3.00
C TYR A 58 1.33 -11.87 1.49
N PHE A 59 0.21 -11.45 0.93
CA PHE A 59 0.11 -10.98 -0.43
C PHE A 59 -0.39 -9.54 -0.43
N SER A 60 0.50 -8.61 -0.66
CA SER A 60 0.23 -7.17 -0.61
C SER A 60 0.00 -6.62 -2.01
N VAL A 61 -1.13 -5.96 -2.23
CA VAL A 61 -1.52 -5.39 -3.53
C VAL A 61 -1.81 -3.92 -3.37
N SER A 62 -1.30 -3.08 -4.26
CA SER A 62 -1.68 -1.67 -4.38
C SER A 62 -1.46 -1.14 -5.79
N GLY A 63 -2.05 0.00 -6.09
CA GLY A 63 -1.89 0.71 -7.36
C GLY A 63 -0.99 1.94 -7.24
N TRP A 64 -0.26 2.27 -8.30
CA TRP A 64 0.55 3.49 -8.35
C TRP A 64 -0.30 4.78 -8.24
N MET A 65 -1.55 4.73 -8.70
CA MET A 65 -2.50 5.82 -8.65
C MET A 65 -3.48 5.70 -7.47
N ASP A 66 -3.16 4.86 -6.51
CA ASP A 66 -3.94 4.70 -5.28
C ASP A 66 -3.56 5.83 -4.30
N GLY A 67 -4.50 6.75 -4.12
CA GLY A 67 -4.29 7.94 -3.29
C GLY A 67 -4.05 7.66 -1.81
N GLY A 68 -3.85 8.70 -1.02
CA GLY A 68 -3.75 8.59 0.43
C GLY A 68 -2.51 7.86 0.96
N GLY A 69 -1.51 7.59 0.11
CA GLY A 69 -0.28 6.90 0.53
C GLY A 69 -0.40 5.38 0.67
N TYR A 70 -1.46 4.78 0.13
CA TYR A 70 -1.68 3.33 0.22
C TYR A 70 -0.55 2.50 -0.42
N SER A 71 -0.05 2.92 -1.59
CA SER A 71 1.10 2.27 -2.24
C SER A 71 2.35 2.33 -1.35
N THR A 72 2.64 3.48 -0.76
CA THR A 72 3.76 3.65 0.17
C THR A 72 3.61 2.75 1.40
N GLY A 73 2.43 2.71 2.01
CA GLY A 73 2.13 1.85 3.15
C GLY A 73 2.28 0.36 2.82
N THR A 74 1.83 -0.05 1.63
CA THR A 74 1.93 -1.43 1.14
C THR A 74 3.39 -1.83 0.90
N ILE A 75 4.19 -0.96 0.29
CA ILE A 75 5.63 -1.16 0.08
C ILE A 75 6.36 -1.28 1.42
N GLN A 76 6.09 -0.37 2.35
CA GLN A 76 6.73 -0.39 3.66
C GLN A 76 6.41 -1.69 4.41
N ARG A 77 5.15 -2.13 4.41
CA ARG A 77 4.77 -3.41 5.00
C ARG A 77 5.55 -4.57 4.39
N HIS A 78 5.64 -4.64 3.06
CA HIS A 78 6.44 -5.68 2.40
C HIS A 78 7.90 -5.67 2.84
N ARG A 79 8.50 -4.50 3.04
CA ARG A 79 9.90 -4.37 3.49
C ARG A 79 10.13 -4.77 4.94
N TRP A 80 9.11 -4.68 5.80
CA TRP A 80 9.24 -5.08 7.22
C TRP A 80 9.13 -6.58 7.43
N LEU A 81 8.25 -7.22 6.65
CA LEU A 81 7.95 -8.63 6.80
C LEU A 81 9.11 -9.46 6.30
N LYS A 82 9.65 -10.30 7.17
CA LYS A 82 10.80 -11.17 6.88
C LYS A 82 10.40 -12.55 6.36
N ASN A 83 9.10 -12.87 6.36
CA ASN A 83 8.61 -14.14 5.88
C ASN A 83 8.92 -14.30 4.38
N PRO A 84 9.54 -15.43 3.93
CA PRO A 84 9.84 -15.68 2.53
C PRO A 84 8.58 -15.76 1.64
N ASP A 85 7.43 -16.06 2.21
CA ASP A 85 6.13 -16.06 1.52
C ASP A 85 5.43 -14.69 1.55
N ASN A 86 6.21 -13.62 1.54
CA ASN A 86 5.75 -12.24 1.50
C ASN A 86 5.82 -11.71 0.07
N HIS A 87 4.67 -11.60 -0.58
CA HIS A 87 4.55 -11.15 -1.96
C HIS A 87 4.01 -9.73 -2.06
N LEU A 88 4.46 -8.98 -3.07
CA LEU A 88 4.05 -7.62 -3.38
C LEU A 88 3.64 -7.50 -4.85
N MET A 89 2.49 -6.89 -5.10
CA MET A 89 2.05 -6.55 -6.45
C MET A 89 1.67 -5.08 -6.53
N LEU A 90 2.36 -4.33 -7.40
CA LEU A 90 2.12 -2.91 -7.64
C LEU A 90 1.72 -2.70 -9.09
N GLY A 91 0.46 -2.35 -9.32
CA GLY A 91 -0.08 -2.24 -10.67
C GLY A 91 -0.42 -0.82 -11.09
N PRO A 92 -0.78 -0.65 -12.37
CA PRO A 92 -1.15 0.62 -12.96
C PRO A 92 -2.62 0.98 -12.70
N TRP A 93 -3.07 0.88 -11.45
CA TRP A 93 -4.46 1.05 -11.07
C TRP A 93 -4.65 2.02 -9.90
N ASP A 94 -5.90 2.41 -9.71
CA ASP A 94 -6.42 3.14 -8.56
C ASP A 94 -6.82 2.20 -7.41
N HIS A 95 -7.59 2.72 -6.46
CA HIS A 95 -8.09 1.95 -5.32
C HIS A 95 -9.00 0.81 -5.77
N GLY A 96 -8.66 -0.42 -5.38
CA GLY A 96 -9.41 -1.65 -5.69
C GLY A 96 -8.98 -2.36 -6.96
N ALA A 97 -7.95 -1.92 -7.65
CA ALA A 97 -7.35 -2.57 -8.83
C ALA A 97 -8.37 -2.88 -9.95
N ARG A 98 -9.32 -1.98 -10.19
CA ARG A 98 -10.44 -2.21 -11.11
C ARG A 98 -10.05 -2.06 -12.57
N GLY A 99 -9.30 -1.03 -12.90
CA GLY A 99 -8.92 -0.70 -14.26
C GLY A 99 -7.46 -0.25 -14.37
N HIS A 100 -6.96 -0.33 -15.58
CA HIS A 100 -5.66 0.21 -15.92
C HIS A 100 -5.78 1.72 -16.11
N VAL A 101 -5.16 2.50 -15.24
CA VAL A 101 -5.26 3.97 -15.21
C VAL A 101 -3.96 4.69 -15.54
N SER A 102 -3.02 4.01 -16.21
CA SER A 102 -1.81 4.67 -16.69
C SER A 102 -2.17 5.76 -17.72
N PRO A 103 -1.68 7.01 -17.55
CA PRO A 103 -1.95 8.07 -18.50
C PRO A 103 -1.26 7.89 -19.86
N TRP A 104 -0.34 6.95 -19.97
CA TRP A 104 0.39 6.64 -21.21
C TRP A 104 -0.23 5.50 -22.01
N ARG A 105 -1.39 4.98 -21.59
CA ARG A 105 -2.10 3.91 -22.27
C ARG A 105 -3.52 4.32 -22.62
N ALA A 106 -3.93 4.03 -23.87
CA ALA A 106 -5.25 4.42 -24.36
C ALA A 106 -6.41 3.52 -23.88
N SER A 107 -6.13 2.32 -23.40
CA SER A 107 -7.17 1.38 -23.00
C SER A 107 -7.30 1.25 -21.48
N ASN A 108 -8.54 1.26 -21.02
CA ASN A 108 -8.88 1.00 -19.64
C ASN A 108 -9.28 -0.48 -19.49
N GLU A 109 -8.31 -1.37 -19.57
CA GLU A 109 -8.55 -2.81 -19.40
C GLU A 109 -8.86 -3.15 -17.95
N ALA A 110 -9.84 -4.03 -17.73
CA ALA A 110 -10.15 -4.53 -16.41
C ALA A 110 -8.98 -5.34 -15.84
N GLN A 111 -8.50 -4.99 -14.68
CA GLN A 111 -7.36 -5.63 -14.03
C GLN A 111 -7.74 -6.62 -12.94
N GLN A 112 -8.98 -6.56 -12.46
CA GLN A 112 -9.48 -7.45 -11.40
C GLN A 112 -9.30 -8.95 -11.69
N PRO A 113 -9.57 -9.47 -12.90
CA PRO A 113 -9.34 -10.89 -13.17
C PRO A 113 -7.87 -11.30 -13.03
N TYR A 114 -6.94 -10.42 -13.40
CA TYR A 114 -5.51 -10.66 -13.26
C TYR A 114 -5.07 -10.70 -11.79
N VAL A 115 -5.48 -9.70 -11.00
CA VAL A 115 -5.21 -9.65 -9.57
C VAL A 115 -5.89 -10.82 -8.85
N GLY A 116 -7.13 -11.12 -9.19
CA GLY A 116 -7.89 -12.25 -8.63
C GLY A 116 -7.21 -13.59 -8.86
N ALA A 117 -6.67 -13.82 -10.05
CA ALA A 117 -5.93 -15.04 -10.36
C ALA A 117 -4.64 -15.17 -9.53
N ALA A 118 -3.92 -14.08 -9.29
CA ALA A 118 -2.73 -14.07 -8.45
C ALA A 118 -3.08 -14.35 -6.98
N VAL A 119 -4.11 -13.70 -6.46
CA VAL A 119 -4.62 -13.92 -5.09
C VAL A 119 -5.10 -15.37 -4.91
N LEU A 120 -5.80 -15.93 -5.90
CA LEU A 120 -6.27 -17.31 -5.84
C LEU A 120 -5.10 -18.30 -5.77
N ARG A 121 -4.05 -18.12 -6.58
CA ARG A 121 -2.84 -18.97 -6.51
C ARG A 121 -2.17 -18.90 -5.14
N PHE A 122 -2.13 -17.72 -4.54
CA PHE A 122 -1.59 -17.52 -3.20
C PHE A 122 -2.41 -18.31 -2.16
N PHE A 123 -3.72 -18.22 -2.18
CA PHE A 123 -4.58 -18.96 -1.25
C PHE A 123 -4.58 -20.48 -1.52
N ASP A 124 -4.51 -20.91 -2.78
CA ASP A 124 -4.36 -22.32 -3.11
C ASP A 124 -3.10 -22.93 -2.49
N LYS A 125 -1.98 -22.20 -2.51
CA LYS A 125 -0.75 -22.61 -1.83
C LYS A 125 -0.94 -22.67 -0.31
N HIS A 126 -1.35 -21.57 0.31
CA HIS A 126 -1.25 -21.40 1.77
C HIS A 126 -2.43 -21.99 2.55
N LEU A 127 -3.61 -22.09 1.96
CA LEU A 127 -4.80 -22.65 2.62
C LEU A 127 -5.12 -24.08 2.17
N MET A 128 -4.81 -24.42 0.92
CA MET A 128 -5.15 -25.71 0.34
C MET A 128 -3.94 -26.64 0.16
N ALA A 129 -2.74 -26.17 0.50
CA ALA A 129 -1.48 -26.88 0.29
C ALA A 129 -1.29 -27.42 -1.16
N ARG A 130 -1.82 -26.71 -2.14
CA ARG A 130 -1.68 -27.04 -3.55
C ARG A 130 -0.37 -26.50 -4.10
N LYS A 131 0.26 -27.26 -4.99
CA LYS A 131 1.36 -26.72 -5.80
C LYS A 131 0.80 -25.72 -6.80
N THR A 132 1.35 -24.51 -6.80
CA THR A 132 0.94 -23.43 -7.70
C THR A 132 2.17 -22.81 -8.36
N ALA A 133 1.98 -21.97 -9.37
CA ALA A 133 3.11 -21.28 -10.01
C ALA A 133 3.81 -20.27 -9.11
N ILE A 134 3.15 -19.81 -8.05
CA ILE A 134 3.65 -18.74 -7.14
C ILE A 134 4.99 -19.13 -6.46
N GLU A 135 5.26 -20.43 -6.32
CA GLU A 135 6.49 -20.92 -5.72
C GLU A 135 7.73 -20.60 -6.56
N ASN A 136 7.52 -20.40 -7.87
CA ASN A 136 8.58 -20.09 -8.84
C ASN A 136 8.52 -18.62 -9.30
N GLU A 137 7.58 -17.84 -8.79
CA GLU A 137 7.46 -16.43 -9.11
C GLU A 137 8.38 -15.60 -8.22
N LYS A 138 8.83 -14.46 -8.72
CA LYS A 138 9.54 -13.46 -7.92
C LYS A 138 8.60 -12.89 -6.85
N ALA A 139 9.15 -12.51 -5.71
CA ALA A 139 8.36 -12.00 -4.60
C ALA A 139 7.65 -10.67 -4.92
N VAL A 140 8.19 -9.88 -5.84
CA VAL A 140 7.67 -8.56 -6.19
C VAL A 140 7.36 -8.49 -7.68
N HIS A 141 6.11 -8.17 -7.99
CA HIS A 141 5.63 -7.84 -9.32
C HIS A 141 5.23 -6.37 -9.36
N TYR A 142 5.71 -5.62 -10.32
CA TYR A 142 5.38 -4.21 -10.45
C TYR A 142 5.26 -3.78 -11.90
N TYR A 143 4.36 -2.84 -12.12
CA TYR A 143 4.16 -2.23 -13.44
C TYR A 143 4.98 -0.96 -13.56
N THR A 144 5.69 -0.80 -14.66
CA THR A 144 6.43 0.42 -14.99
C THR A 144 5.59 1.26 -15.93
N MET A 145 4.94 2.28 -15.39
CA MET A 145 4.20 3.28 -16.19
C MET A 145 5.19 4.07 -17.05
N GLY A 146 4.77 4.43 -18.27
CA GLY A 146 5.63 5.03 -19.28
C GLY A 146 6.31 4.01 -20.17
N ALA A 147 6.86 2.93 -19.60
CA ALA A 147 7.30 1.76 -20.36
C ALA A 147 6.17 0.75 -20.62
N GLU A 148 5.07 0.87 -19.89
CA GLU A 148 3.84 0.09 -20.02
C GLU A 148 4.10 -1.43 -19.96
N THR A 149 4.95 -1.85 -19.04
CA THR A 149 5.36 -3.26 -18.90
C THR A 149 5.37 -3.71 -17.45
N TRP A 150 5.01 -4.99 -17.26
CA TRP A 150 5.22 -5.68 -15.99
C TRP A 150 6.68 -6.10 -15.85
N LYS A 151 7.21 -5.95 -14.65
CA LYS A 151 8.52 -6.43 -14.23
C LYS A 151 8.39 -7.21 -12.92
N SER A 152 9.41 -8.03 -12.63
CA SER A 152 9.47 -8.78 -11.38
C SER A 152 10.89 -8.84 -10.83
N VAL A 153 11.01 -8.78 -9.50
CA VAL A 153 12.28 -8.83 -8.75
C VAL A 153 12.08 -9.61 -7.45
N ASP A 154 13.19 -10.03 -6.84
CA ASP A 154 13.13 -10.79 -5.59
C ASP A 154 12.91 -9.90 -4.36
N SER A 155 13.22 -8.60 -4.46
CA SER A 155 13.10 -7.66 -3.34
C SER A 155 12.78 -6.25 -3.83
N TRP A 156 12.27 -5.42 -2.92
CA TRP A 156 12.01 -4.01 -3.17
C TRP A 156 12.93 -3.11 -2.30
N PRO A 157 13.50 -2.03 -2.86
CA PRO A 157 13.40 -1.60 -4.26
C PRO A 157 14.20 -2.48 -5.23
N PRO A 158 13.89 -2.42 -6.55
CA PRO A 158 14.74 -3.02 -7.57
C PRO A 158 16.17 -2.46 -7.49
N ALA A 159 17.14 -3.25 -7.90
CA ALA A 159 18.51 -2.76 -8.05
C ALA A 159 18.53 -1.60 -9.07
N ALA A 160 19.15 -0.49 -8.69
CA ALA A 160 19.27 0.71 -9.50
C ALA A 160 20.58 1.43 -9.14
N ASP A 161 21.06 2.24 -10.07
CA ASP A 161 22.14 3.17 -9.78
C ASP A 161 21.62 4.32 -8.91
N GLU A 162 22.46 4.80 -8.01
CA GLU A 162 22.11 5.92 -7.14
C GLU A 162 22.52 7.23 -7.80
N LEU A 163 21.58 8.17 -7.88
CA LEU A 163 21.83 9.54 -8.27
C LEU A 163 21.50 10.45 -7.08
N SER A 164 22.53 11.10 -6.53
CA SER A 164 22.40 12.09 -5.46
C SER A 164 22.37 13.49 -6.05
N LEU A 165 21.31 14.25 -5.78
CA LEU A 165 21.19 15.63 -6.17
C LEU A 165 21.01 16.51 -4.93
N TYR A 166 21.74 17.63 -4.88
CA TYR A 166 21.74 18.57 -3.77
C TYR A 166 21.00 19.85 -4.16
N ALA A 167 20.26 20.41 -3.23
CA ALA A 167 19.64 21.71 -3.42
C ALA A 167 20.73 22.79 -3.57
N ALA A 168 20.66 23.53 -4.68
CA ALA A 168 21.59 24.60 -5.02
C ALA A 168 20.84 25.95 -5.08
N PRO A 169 21.57 27.11 -5.08
CA PRO A 169 20.98 28.41 -5.33
C PRO A 169 20.16 28.43 -6.63
N ASP A 170 19.25 29.42 -6.74
CA ASP A 170 18.42 29.65 -7.93
C ASP A 170 17.44 28.51 -8.26
N HIS A 171 16.98 27.78 -7.25
CA HIS A 171 16.01 26.68 -7.39
C HIS A 171 16.51 25.53 -8.29
N ASN A 172 17.80 25.33 -8.38
CA ASN A 172 18.42 24.26 -9.14
C ASN A 172 18.80 23.05 -8.24
N LEU A 173 19.05 21.92 -8.92
CA LEU A 173 19.69 20.76 -8.32
C LEU A 173 21.06 20.57 -8.94
N SER A 174 22.05 20.22 -8.12
CA SER A 174 23.43 19.95 -8.50
C SER A 174 23.84 18.54 -8.08
N ASP A 175 24.65 17.87 -8.89
CA ASP A 175 25.29 16.60 -8.55
C ASP A 175 26.53 16.75 -7.67
N GLY A 176 27.04 17.98 -7.50
CA GLY A 176 28.10 18.31 -6.56
C GLY A 176 27.58 18.50 -5.13
N ALA A 177 28.19 17.85 -4.14
CA ALA A 177 27.92 18.16 -2.74
C ALA A 177 28.27 19.63 -2.42
N PRO A 178 27.49 20.32 -1.54
CA PRO A 178 27.76 21.68 -1.13
C PRO A 178 29.08 21.83 -0.34
#